data_07f8463591bb5f95afdc17b80a9ad33d
#
_entry.id   07f8463591bb5f95afdc17b80a9ad33d
#
_cell.length_a   1.000
_cell.length_b   1.000
_cell.length_c   1.000
_cell.angle_alpha   90.00
_cell.angle_beta   90.00
_cell.angle_gamma   90.00
#
_symmetry.space_group_name_H-M   'P 1'
#
loop_
_entity.id
_entity.type
_entity.pdbx_description
1 polymer ?
#
loop_
_entity_poly.entity_id
_entity_poly.type
_entity_poly.pdbx_seq_one_letter_code
_entity_poly.pdbx_strand_id
1 'polypeptide(L)'
;MVRRVVVDSSANLFVAGTQDIVSVPMKVRVGEREFSDDENLDVGELIEAFSDEAAESSTSCPNIAEWTSAFAGADEIVALALTSKISGGFNSAQAAAKHYLFDHPEAKVFVLDSLTTGPELELLAQHANELAQSDRDFDDLTHELRRYASRTHLMFSLERIDNFVRNGRVSPIVAKVAGVLGVRIVGQASEEGELGVLNKARGEKRALKQLFENMETVGFAGGRVRIRHTENPKMAEALAVKIREIWPSCDIRIGANRGLCSYYCEPGGVLVGFEG
;
A
#
# COMPACT_ATOMS: atom_id res chain seq x y z
N MET A 1 -16.16 23.96 -7.55
CA MET A 1 -15.50 23.29 -6.40
C MET A 1 -14.77 22.08 -6.94
N VAL A 2 -13.45 22.05 -6.75
CA VAL A 2 -12.57 20.96 -7.23
C VAL A 2 -12.24 20.07 -6.04
N ARG A 3 -12.72 18.82 -6.06
CA ARG A 3 -12.32 17.77 -5.12
C ARG A 3 -11.15 17.00 -5.69
N ARG A 4 -10.20 16.64 -4.83
CA ARG A 4 -9.03 15.87 -5.22
C ARG A 4 -8.69 14.80 -4.19
N VAL A 5 -8.42 13.60 -4.67
CA VAL A 5 -7.83 12.53 -3.88
C VAL A 5 -6.33 12.51 -4.15
N VAL A 6 -5.53 12.55 -3.10
CA VAL A 6 -4.07 12.49 -3.18
C VAL A 6 -3.59 11.29 -2.36
N VAL A 7 -2.74 10.46 -2.92
CA VAL A 7 -2.23 9.27 -2.22
C VAL A 7 -0.74 9.10 -2.52
N ASP A 8 0.04 8.60 -1.59
CA ASP A 8 1.42 8.25 -1.93
C ASP A 8 1.49 6.99 -2.81
N SER A 9 2.58 6.82 -3.52
CA SER A 9 2.73 5.77 -4.54
C SER A 9 2.71 4.35 -4.00
N SER A 10 2.78 4.16 -2.68
CA SER A 10 2.63 2.83 -2.07
C SER A 10 1.24 2.21 -2.29
N ALA A 11 0.25 3.00 -2.73
CA ALA A 11 -1.04 2.48 -3.17
C ALA A 11 -0.99 1.68 -4.48
N ASN A 12 0.15 1.64 -5.17
CA ASN A 12 0.29 1.01 -6.50
C ASN A 12 -0.64 1.58 -7.60
N LEU A 13 -1.20 2.77 -7.38
CA LEU A 13 -2.10 3.43 -8.32
C LEU A 13 -1.34 4.36 -9.26
N PHE A 14 -1.11 3.88 -10.47
CA PHE A 14 -0.71 4.66 -11.64
C PHE A 14 -1.71 4.38 -12.75
N VAL A 15 -2.95 4.76 -12.52
CA VAL A 15 -4.00 4.48 -13.52
C VAL A 15 -4.01 5.64 -14.49
N ALA A 16 -3.49 5.41 -15.68
CA ALA A 16 -3.75 6.26 -16.82
C ALA A 16 -5.27 6.34 -17.00
N GLY A 17 -5.86 7.51 -16.77
CA GLY A 17 -7.28 7.75 -16.95
C GLY A 17 -8.12 7.97 -15.68
N THR A 18 -7.61 7.83 -14.48
CA THR A 18 -8.28 8.35 -13.28
C THR A 18 -7.80 9.80 -13.07
N GLN A 19 -8.44 10.74 -13.73
CA GLN A 19 -8.07 12.17 -13.68
C GLN A 19 -8.22 12.79 -12.27
N ASP A 20 -8.74 12.05 -11.30
CA ASP A 20 -9.15 12.58 -10.02
C ASP A 20 -8.24 12.09 -8.85
N ILE A 21 -7.35 11.11 -9.07
CA ILE A 21 -6.37 10.65 -8.07
C ILE A 21 -4.97 11.11 -8.48
N VAL A 22 -4.33 11.85 -7.60
CA VAL A 22 -2.93 12.28 -7.76
C VAL A 22 -2.04 11.40 -6.90
N SER A 23 -1.05 10.74 -7.51
CA SER A 23 -0.04 9.96 -6.79
C SER A 23 1.17 10.83 -6.46
N VAL A 24 1.64 10.78 -5.21
CA VAL A 24 2.86 11.46 -4.76
C VAL A 24 3.96 10.42 -4.60
N PRO A 25 5.10 10.54 -5.32
CA PRO A 25 6.07 9.47 -5.43
C PRO A 25 6.89 9.25 -4.15
N MET A 26 6.93 8.02 -3.68
CA MET A 26 7.94 7.51 -2.77
C MET A 26 9.26 7.34 -3.53
N LYS A 27 10.38 7.25 -2.82
CA LYS A 27 11.68 7.07 -3.46
C LYS A 27 12.40 5.87 -2.87
N VAL A 28 13.09 5.13 -3.74
CA VAL A 28 13.98 4.03 -3.36
C VAL A 28 15.38 4.38 -3.82
N ARG A 29 16.33 4.37 -2.92
CA ARG A 29 17.74 4.59 -3.21
C ARG A 29 18.49 3.28 -3.09
N VAL A 30 19.28 2.96 -4.11
CA VAL A 30 20.17 1.78 -4.14
C VAL A 30 21.57 2.24 -4.57
N GLY A 31 22.53 2.19 -3.65
CA GLY A 31 23.85 2.80 -3.86
C GLY A 31 23.72 4.31 -4.13
N GLU A 32 24.24 4.75 -5.25
CA GLU A 32 24.17 6.15 -5.71
C GLU A 32 22.92 6.46 -6.56
N ARG A 33 22.14 5.43 -6.92
CA ARG A 33 20.96 5.59 -7.78
C ARG A 33 19.72 5.84 -6.93
N GLU A 34 18.89 6.82 -7.35
CA GLU A 34 17.57 7.07 -6.78
C GLU A 34 16.50 6.79 -7.82
N PHE A 35 15.52 6.00 -7.41
CA PHE A 35 14.35 5.63 -8.20
C PHE A 35 13.12 6.31 -7.60
N SER A 36 12.50 7.19 -8.40
CA SER A 36 11.20 7.77 -8.04
C SER A 36 10.09 6.79 -8.41
N ASP A 37 9.21 6.48 -7.47
CA ASP A 37 8.08 5.58 -7.70
C ASP A 37 6.93 6.33 -8.37
N ASP A 38 7.17 6.77 -9.60
CA ASP A 38 6.21 7.46 -10.46
C ASP A 38 5.86 6.61 -11.71
N GLU A 39 5.11 7.17 -12.62
CA GLU A 39 4.64 6.50 -13.84
C GLU A 39 5.76 6.06 -14.79
N ASN A 40 6.92 6.70 -14.72
CA ASN A 40 8.07 6.43 -15.60
C ASN A 40 9.03 5.39 -15.02
N LEU A 41 8.80 4.92 -13.80
CA LEU A 41 9.67 3.95 -13.14
C LEU A 41 9.69 2.63 -13.89
N ASP A 42 10.88 2.21 -14.30
CA ASP A 42 11.15 0.82 -14.69
C ASP A 42 11.32 -0.04 -13.42
N VAL A 43 10.27 -0.80 -13.08
CA VAL A 43 10.26 -1.65 -11.90
C VAL A 43 11.24 -2.82 -12.04
N GLY A 44 11.48 -3.31 -13.25
CA GLY A 44 12.46 -4.37 -13.51
C GLY A 44 13.89 -3.90 -13.18
N GLU A 45 14.24 -2.70 -13.62
CA GLU A 45 15.54 -2.09 -13.33
C GLU A 45 15.72 -1.84 -11.81
N LEU A 46 14.67 -1.44 -11.12
CA LEU A 46 14.70 -1.29 -9.66
C LEU A 46 14.91 -2.65 -8.96
N ILE A 47 14.18 -3.70 -9.38
CA ILE A 47 14.32 -5.04 -8.80
C ILE A 47 15.74 -5.57 -9.03
N GLU A 48 16.29 -5.41 -10.22
CA GLU A 48 17.67 -5.80 -10.52
C GLU A 48 18.65 -5.05 -9.61
N ALA A 49 18.48 -3.75 -9.42
CA ALA A 49 19.36 -2.94 -8.60
C ALA A 49 19.39 -3.38 -7.13
N PHE A 50 18.25 -3.60 -6.48
CA PHE A 50 18.23 -4.01 -5.07
C PHE A 50 18.45 -5.52 -4.86
N SER A 51 18.48 -6.32 -5.91
CA SER A 51 18.84 -7.74 -5.84
C SER A 51 20.34 -7.96 -5.57
N ASP A 52 21.17 -6.94 -5.78
CA ASP A 52 22.56 -6.95 -5.30
C ASP A 52 22.59 -6.79 -3.78
N GLU A 53 22.81 -7.89 -3.07
CA GLU A 53 22.85 -7.92 -1.59
C GLU A 53 23.93 -7.05 -0.97
N ALA A 54 24.98 -6.70 -1.74
CA ALA A 54 26.06 -5.83 -1.30
C ALA A 54 25.70 -4.33 -1.40
N ALA A 55 24.69 -3.98 -2.19
CA ALA A 55 24.28 -2.59 -2.35
C ALA A 55 23.53 -2.07 -1.12
N GLU A 56 23.99 -0.94 -0.57
CA GLU A 56 23.21 -0.22 0.43
C GLU A 56 21.93 0.32 -0.18
N SER A 57 20.82 0.15 0.50
CA SER A 57 19.54 0.66 0.02
C SER A 57 18.69 1.26 1.13
N SER A 58 17.91 2.28 0.77
CA SER A 58 17.03 2.99 1.68
C SER A 58 15.81 3.54 0.94
N THR A 59 14.79 3.96 1.70
CA THR A 59 13.61 4.58 1.15
C THR A 59 13.31 5.92 1.82
N SER A 60 12.71 6.84 1.06
CA SER A 60 12.22 8.11 1.59
C SER A 60 10.77 8.36 1.17
N CYS A 61 10.01 8.97 2.09
CA CYS A 61 8.65 9.41 1.82
C CYS A 61 8.65 10.74 1.05
N PRO A 62 7.52 11.09 0.41
CA PRO A 62 7.35 12.40 -0.19
C PRO A 62 7.53 13.51 0.84
N ASN A 63 8.19 14.58 0.43
CA ASN A 63 8.41 15.74 1.29
C ASN A 63 7.18 16.68 1.28
N ILE A 64 7.21 17.71 2.13
CA ILE A 64 6.12 18.68 2.28
C ILE A 64 5.80 19.40 0.97
N ALA A 65 6.82 19.76 0.18
CA ALA A 65 6.62 20.49 -1.08
C ALA A 65 5.95 19.60 -2.16
N GLU A 66 6.30 18.31 -2.21
CA GLU A 66 5.68 17.33 -3.12
C GLU A 66 4.19 17.15 -2.80
N TRP A 67 3.83 17.00 -1.51
CA TRP A 67 2.44 16.96 -1.08
C TRP A 67 1.70 18.27 -1.37
N THR A 68 2.31 19.42 -1.05
CA THR A 68 1.68 20.75 -1.31
C THR A 68 1.42 20.96 -2.80
N SER A 69 2.36 20.54 -3.65
CA SER A 69 2.19 20.62 -5.11
C SER A 69 1.03 19.74 -5.59
N ALA A 70 0.84 18.57 -4.98
CA ALA A 70 -0.28 17.69 -5.31
C ALA A 70 -1.63 18.26 -4.87
N PHE A 71 -1.68 19.13 -3.84
CA PHE A 71 -2.89 19.81 -3.39
C PHE A 71 -3.29 21.00 -4.26
N ALA A 72 -2.35 21.56 -5.04
CA ALA A 72 -2.51 22.83 -5.73
C ALA A 72 -3.77 22.90 -6.63
N GLY A 73 -4.59 23.93 -6.44
CA GLY A 73 -5.79 24.20 -7.24
C GLY A 73 -7.03 23.38 -6.85
N ALA A 74 -7.01 22.68 -5.70
CA ALA A 74 -8.18 21.98 -5.19
C ALA A 74 -8.81 22.73 -4.02
N ASP A 75 -10.14 22.71 -3.96
CA ASP A 75 -10.94 23.32 -2.88
C ASP A 75 -11.15 22.33 -1.73
N GLU A 76 -11.30 21.04 -2.03
CA GLU A 76 -11.45 19.95 -1.06
C GLU A 76 -10.45 18.82 -1.38
N ILE A 77 -9.64 18.43 -0.41
CA ILE A 77 -8.55 17.47 -0.60
C ILE A 77 -8.69 16.34 0.41
N VAL A 78 -8.68 15.10 -0.10
CA VAL A 78 -8.55 13.87 0.69
C VAL A 78 -7.19 13.28 0.41
N ALA A 79 -6.28 13.39 1.37
CA ALA A 79 -4.93 12.84 1.28
C ALA A 79 -4.83 11.53 2.07
N LEU A 80 -4.34 10.48 1.43
CA LEU A 80 -4.11 9.17 2.06
C LEU A 80 -2.61 8.88 2.08
N ALA A 81 -2.09 8.54 3.22
CA ALA A 81 -0.68 8.23 3.38
C ALA A 81 -0.48 6.80 3.89
N LEU A 82 0.60 6.17 3.44
CA LEU A 82 1.17 4.96 4.04
C LEU A 82 1.24 5.11 5.57
N THR A 83 0.98 4.01 6.28
CA THR A 83 0.99 3.97 7.74
C THR A 83 2.15 4.77 8.37
N SER A 84 1.82 5.59 9.34
CA SER A 84 2.79 6.41 10.09
C SER A 84 3.78 5.60 10.92
N LYS A 85 3.51 4.30 11.13
CA LYS A 85 4.35 3.41 11.95
C LYS A 85 5.66 3.02 11.27
N ILE A 86 5.69 3.03 9.94
CA ILE A 86 6.88 2.66 9.17
C ILE A 86 7.34 3.74 8.20
N SER A 87 6.60 4.86 8.09
CA SER A 87 6.90 5.96 7.17
C SER A 87 6.65 7.33 7.79
N GLY A 88 7.44 8.32 7.40
CA GLY A 88 7.19 9.74 7.72
C GLY A 88 6.16 10.42 6.82
N GLY A 89 5.59 9.71 5.83
CA GLY A 89 4.71 10.27 4.80
C GLY A 89 3.48 10.95 5.36
N PHE A 90 2.82 10.35 6.34
CA PHE A 90 1.67 10.95 7.02
C PHE A 90 2.01 12.30 7.68
N ASN A 91 3.14 12.39 8.39
CA ASN A 91 3.56 13.65 9.01
C ASN A 91 3.89 14.72 7.96
N SER A 92 4.52 14.33 6.84
CA SER A 92 4.78 15.24 5.73
C SER A 92 3.48 15.75 5.09
N ALA A 93 2.50 14.88 4.87
CA ALA A 93 1.19 15.23 4.35
C ALA A 93 0.42 16.18 5.29
N GLN A 94 0.47 15.92 6.61
CA GLN A 94 -0.15 16.81 7.60
C GLN A 94 0.51 18.20 7.63
N ALA A 95 1.84 18.26 7.53
CA ALA A 95 2.55 19.53 7.46
C ALA A 95 2.21 20.30 6.18
N ALA A 96 2.12 19.58 5.05
CA ALA A 96 1.68 20.15 3.78
C ALA A 96 0.24 20.69 3.85
N ALA A 97 -0.67 19.95 4.49
CA ALA A 97 -2.05 20.40 4.70
C ALA A 97 -2.12 21.72 5.49
N LYS A 98 -1.34 21.84 6.57
CA LYS A 98 -1.25 23.08 7.36
C LYS A 98 -0.72 24.24 6.52
N HIS A 99 0.31 24.00 5.71
CA HIS A 99 0.89 25.00 4.84
C HIS A 99 -0.11 25.43 3.75
N TYR A 100 -0.78 24.49 3.12
CA TYR A 100 -1.79 24.75 2.09
C TYR A 100 -2.96 25.57 2.61
N LEU A 101 -3.49 25.22 3.80
CA LEU A 101 -4.59 25.93 4.44
C LEU A 101 -4.22 27.35 4.90
N PHE A 102 -2.94 27.63 5.17
CA PHE A 102 -2.48 28.99 5.46
C PHE A 102 -2.63 29.91 4.25
N ASP A 103 -2.32 29.41 3.06
CA ASP A 103 -2.44 30.16 1.80
C ASP A 103 -3.85 30.08 1.19
N HIS A 104 -4.65 29.07 1.56
CA HIS A 104 -6.00 28.80 1.06
C HIS A 104 -6.98 28.53 2.22
N PRO A 105 -7.36 29.56 3.01
CA PRO A 105 -8.15 29.39 4.25
C PRO A 105 -9.56 28.83 4.04
N GLU A 106 -10.11 28.97 2.81
CA GLU A 106 -11.43 28.42 2.46
C GLU A 106 -11.38 26.96 2.01
N ALA A 107 -10.18 26.41 1.78
CA ALA A 107 -10.04 25.01 1.38
C ALA A 107 -10.28 24.06 2.57
N LYS A 108 -10.64 22.83 2.26
CA LYS A 108 -10.73 21.75 3.25
C LYS A 108 -9.73 20.66 2.93
N VAL A 109 -8.94 20.27 3.90
CA VAL A 109 -7.96 19.20 3.73
C VAL A 109 -8.14 18.17 4.83
N PHE A 110 -8.37 16.93 4.43
CA PHE A 110 -8.39 15.77 5.31
C PHE A 110 -7.19 14.87 4.99
N VAL A 111 -6.41 14.52 6.00
CA VAL A 111 -5.27 13.61 5.86
C VAL A 111 -5.56 12.36 6.67
N LEU A 112 -5.60 11.20 6.00
CA LEU A 112 -5.79 9.89 6.62
C LEU A 112 -4.45 9.18 6.80
N ASP A 113 -4.12 8.84 8.05
CA ASP A 113 -3.16 7.76 8.32
C ASP A 113 -3.87 6.45 8.01
N SER A 114 -3.48 5.78 6.94
CA SER A 114 -4.19 4.59 6.48
C SER A 114 -3.97 3.36 7.37
N LEU A 115 -2.93 3.38 8.22
CA LEU A 115 -2.44 2.23 8.99
C LEU A 115 -2.12 1.00 8.12
N THR A 116 -1.97 1.21 6.83
CA THR A 116 -1.73 0.16 5.83
C THR A 116 -0.84 0.65 4.69
N THR A 117 -0.75 -0.15 3.62
CA THR A 117 -0.01 0.13 2.39
C THR A 117 -0.54 -0.75 1.24
N GLY A 118 0.05 -0.62 0.06
CA GLY A 118 -0.16 -1.55 -1.06
C GLY A 118 -1.61 -1.69 -1.48
N PRO A 119 -2.06 -2.93 -1.71
CA PRO A 119 -3.39 -3.17 -2.26
C PRO A 119 -4.56 -2.77 -1.36
N GLU A 120 -4.39 -2.67 -0.05
CA GLU A 120 -5.42 -2.10 0.82
C GLU A 120 -5.47 -0.58 0.67
N LEU A 121 -4.34 0.12 0.63
CA LEU A 121 -4.31 1.56 0.35
C LEU A 121 -4.86 1.87 -1.04
N GLU A 122 -4.68 0.97 -2.01
CA GLU A 122 -5.33 1.04 -3.32
C GLU A 122 -6.85 1.04 -3.20
N LEU A 123 -7.43 0.14 -2.39
CA LEU A 123 -8.88 0.10 -2.13
C LEU A 123 -9.37 1.39 -1.48
N LEU A 124 -8.65 1.90 -0.48
CA LEU A 124 -8.98 3.16 0.19
C LEU A 124 -9.00 4.33 -0.79
N ALA A 125 -7.99 4.43 -1.66
CA ALA A 125 -7.91 5.51 -2.65
C ALA A 125 -9.01 5.40 -3.71
N GLN A 126 -9.33 4.19 -4.19
CA GLN A 126 -10.44 3.97 -5.10
C GLN A 126 -11.77 4.36 -4.47
N HIS A 127 -12.02 3.98 -3.22
CA HIS A 127 -13.25 4.34 -2.50
C HIS A 127 -13.33 5.84 -2.22
N ALA A 128 -12.23 6.46 -1.80
CA ALA A 128 -12.17 7.92 -1.62
C ALA A 128 -12.52 8.66 -2.92
N ASN A 129 -12.07 8.16 -4.06
CA ASN A 129 -12.38 8.75 -5.37
C ASN A 129 -13.87 8.59 -5.73
N GLU A 130 -14.47 7.42 -5.46
CA GLU A 130 -15.91 7.21 -5.65
C GLU A 130 -16.74 8.18 -4.78
N LEU A 131 -16.33 8.37 -3.53
CA LEU A 131 -16.97 9.34 -2.63
C LEU A 131 -16.77 10.79 -3.11
N ALA A 132 -15.59 11.13 -3.61
CA ALA A 132 -15.27 12.47 -4.10
C ALA A 132 -16.12 12.86 -5.33
N GLN A 133 -16.53 11.88 -6.14
CA GLN A 133 -17.41 12.06 -7.29
C GLN A 133 -18.91 12.09 -6.94
N SER A 134 -19.26 11.81 -5.68
CA SER A 134 -20.65 11.85 -5.22
C SER A 134 -21.07 13.26 -4.76
N ASP A 135 -22.38 13.47 -4.58
CA ASP A 135 -22.95 14.72 -4.07
C ASP A 135 -22.84 14.89 -2.54
N ARG A 136 -22.05 14.03 -1.87
CA ARG A 136 -21.83 14.10 -0.40
C ARG A 136 -21.09 15.38 -0.03
N ASP A 137 -21.39 15.91 1.14
CA ASP A 137 -20.54 16.94 1.72
C ASP A 137 -19.18 16.36 2.18
N PHE A 138 -18.22 17.25 2.46
CA PHE A 138 -16.85 16.84 2.76
C PHE A 138 -16.73 16.08 4.10
N ASP A 139 -17.52 16.46 5.10
CA ASP A 139 -17.48 15.83 6.42
C ASP A 139 -18.08 14.41 6.35
N ASP A 140 -19.20 14.25 5.65
CA ASP A 140 -19.81 12.93 5.39
C ASP A 140 -18.86 12.02 4.59
N LEU A 141 -18.17 12.58 3.59
CA LEU A 141 -17.17 11.86 2.81
C LEU A 141 -16.05 11.32 3.70
N THR A 142 -15.46 12.18 4.53
CA THR A 142 -14.34 11.78 5.39
C THR A 142 -14.75 10.79 6.47
N HIS A 143 -15.98 10.92 6.98
CA HIS A 143 -16.55 9.97 7.94
C HIS A 143 -16.74 8.58 7.31
N GLU A 144 -17.32 8.53 6.11
CA GLU A 144 -17.54 7.29 5.37
C GLU A 144 -16.20 6.60 5.01
N LEU A 145 -15.21 7.38 4.58
CA LEU A 145 -13.88 6.85 4.28
C LEU A 145 -13.23 6.21 5.51
N ARG A 146 -13.32 6.84 6.68
CA ARG A 146 -12.84 6.23 7.94
C ARG A 146 -13.57 4.93 8.26
N ARG A 147 -14.90 4.90 8.06
CA ARG A 147 -15.71 3.69 8.25
C ARG A 147 -15.33 2.59 7.28
N TYR A 148 -15.02 2.94 6.04
CA TYR A 148 -14.54 1.98 5.05
C TYR A 148 -13.16 1.42 5.44
N ALA A 149 -12.23 2.28 5.85
CA ALA A 149 -10.90 1.88 6.29
C ALA A 149 -10.92 0.90 7.48
N SER A 150 -11.92 0.99 8.38
CA SER A 150 -12.04 0.04 9.49
C SER A 150 -12.59 -1.34 9.10
N ARG A 151 -12.92 -1.54 7.82
CA ARG A 151 -13.45 -2.80 7.26
C ARG A 151 -12.63 -3.32 6.09
N THR A 152 -11.45 -2.78 5.89
CA THR A 152 -10.50 -3.28 4.91
C THR A 152 -9.30 -3.90 5.62
N HIS A 153 -8.60 -4.77 4.94
CA HIS A 153 -7.48 -5.51 5.49
C HIS A 153 -6.37 -5.66 4.48
N LEU A 154 -5.12 -5.60 4.95
CA LEU A 154 -3.94 -6.03 4.21
C LEU A 154 -3.41 -7.31 4.80
N MET A 155 -3.27 -8.34 3.95
CA MET A 155 -2.50 -9.53 4.26
C MET A 155 -1.40 -9.77 3.24
N PHE A 156 -0.41 -10.55 3.64
CA PHE A 156 0.75 -10.81 2.79
C PHE A 156 1.35 -12.19 3.00
N SER A 157 2.04 -12.67 1.96
CA SER A 157 2.97 -13.79 2.02
C SER A 157 4.30 -13.32 1.45
N LEU A 158 5.31 -13.17 2.30
CA LEU A 158 6.64 -12.71 1.93
C LEU A 158 7.63 -13.88 1.98
N GLU A 159 8.42 -14.02 0.93
CA GLU A 159 9.50 -15.01 0.87
C GLU A 159 10.75 -14.50 1.58
N ARG A 160 10.98 -13.20 1.48
CA ARG A 160 12.09 -12.48 2.11
C ARG A 160 11.55 -11.22 2.78
N ILE A 161 12.26 -10.72 3.78
CA ILE A 161 12.00 -9.45 4.47
C ILE A 161 13.30 -8.68 4.70
N ASP A 162 14.31 -8.92 3.87
CA ASP A 162 15.65 -8.38 4.07
C ASP A 162 15.66 -6.86 3.99
N ASN A 163 14.87 -6.28 3.06
CA ASN A 163 14.74 -4.84 2.91
C ASN A 163 13.97 -4.19 4.07
N PHE A 164 13.00 -4.88 4.67
CA PHE A 164 12.36 -4.43 5.92
C PHE A 164 13.36 -4.38 7.07
N VAL A 165 14.19 -5.43 7.22
CA VAL A 165 15.22 -5.52 8.27
C VAL A 165 16.29 -4.45 8.06
N ARG A 166 16.80 -4.32 6.84
CA ARG A 166 17.84 -3.36 6.44
C ARG A 166 17.44 -1.91 6.75
N ASN A 167 16.18 -1.59 6.53
CA ASN A 167 15.64 -0.25 6.79
C ASN A 167 15.07 -0.06 8.21
N GLY A 168 15.14 -1.07 9.08
CA GLY A 168 14.63 -0.97 10.44
C GLY A 168 13.10 -0.79 10.53
N ARG A 169 12.35 -1.36 9.58
CA ARG A 169 10.89 -1.23 9.48
C ARG A 169 10.13 -2.43 10.04
N VAL A 170 10.83 -3.34 10.70
CA VAL A 170 10.26 -4.49 11.41
C VAL A 170 10.81 -4.57 12.83
N SER A 171 10.02 -5.13 13.73
CA SER A 171 10.46 -5.36 15.09
C SER A 171 11.63 -6.35 15.15
N PRO A 172 12.49 -6.30 16.19
CA PRO A 172 13.57 -7.26 16.37
C PRO A 172 13.11 -8.73 16.42
N ILE A 173 11.87 -8.97 16.83
CA ILE A 173 11.27 -10.31 16.87
C ILE A 173 10.98 -10.81 15.45
N VAL A 174 10.45 -9.95 14.60
CA VAL A 174 10.17 -10.25 13.19
C VAL A 174 11.49 -10.43 12.43
N ALA A 175 12.48 -9.57 12.68
CA ALA A 175 13.79 -9.66 12.05
C ALA A 175 14.49 -11.01 12.25
N LYS A 176 14.27 -11.68 13.39
CA LYS A 176 14.83 -13.04 13.66
C LYS A 176 14.29 -14.13 12.73
N VAL A 177 13.24 -13.87 11.99
CA VAL A 177 12.65 -14.82 11.02
C VAL A 177 13.25 -14.66 9.63
N ALA A 178 13.92 -13.54 9.38
CA ALA A 178 14.60 -13.28 8.12
C ALA A 178 15.69 -14.33 7.86
N GLY A 179 15.88 -14.69 6.59
CA GLY A 179 16.99 -15.56 6.15
C GLY A 179 16.79 -17.06 6.39
N VAL A 180 15.66 -17.52 6.89
CA VAL A 180 15.40 -18.97 7.02
C VAL A 180 14.96 -19.53 5.67
N LEU A 181 15.85 -20.24 5.01
CA LEU A 181 15.64 -20.81 3.67
C LEU A 181 14.33 -21.60 3.56
N GLY A 182 13.51 -21.26 2.55
CA GLY A 182 12.26 -21.93 2.24
C GLY A 182 11.10 -21.67 3.22
N VAL A 183 11.26 -20.74 4.15
CA VAL A 183 10.19 -20.31 5.06
C VAL A 183 9.64 -18.96 4.59
N ARG A 184 8.35 -18.93 4.31
CA ARG A 184 7.59 -17.71 3.99
C ARG A 184 6.94 -17.17 5.26
N ILE A 185 6.88 -15.84 5.36
CA ILE A 185 6.13 -15.15 6.40
C ILE A 185 4.75 -14.84 5.86
N VAL A 186 3.71 -15.34 6.53
CA VAL A 186 2.33 -14.96 6.28
C VAL A 186 1.87 -14.04 7.40
N GLY A 187 1.32 -12.89 7.06
CA GLY A 187 0.97 -11.87 8.04
C GLY A 187 -0.03 -10.85 7.53
N GLN A 188 -0.20 -9.80 8.30
CA GLN A 188 -1.14 -8.72 8.04
C GLN A 188 -0.58 -7.37 8.49
N ALA A 189 -1.19 -6.27 8.03
CA ALA A 189 -1.07 -5.01 8.75
C ALA A 189 -1.77 -5.17 10.11
N SER A 190 -1.11 -4.80 11.21
CA SER A 190 -1.77 -4.81 12.53
C SER A 190 -2.74 -3.64 12.65
N GLU A 191 -3.58 -3.65 13.68
CA GLU A 191 -4.48 -2.53 14.00
C GLU A 191 -3.73 -1.21 14.22
N GLU A 192 -2.47 -1.30 14.66
CA GLU A 192 -1.59 -0.14 14.83
C GLU A 192 -0.86 0.26 13.53
N GLY A 193 -0.97 -0.53 12.45
CA GLY A 193 -0.31 -0.27 11.17
C GLY A 193 1.14 -0.76 11.08
N GLU A 194 1.53 -1.74 11.90
CA GLU A 194 2.83 -2.41 11.84
C GLU A 194 2.75 -3.72 11.05
N LEU A 195 3.90 -4.27 10.64
CA LEU A 195 3.97 -5.59 10.04
C LEU A 195 3.76 -6.68 11.10
N GLY A 196 2.57 -7.28 11.09
CA GLY A 196 2.18 -8.37 11.99
C GLY A 196 2.41 -9.74 11.36
N VAL A 197 3.14 -10.63 12.06
CA VAL A 197 3.37 -12.00 11.62
C VAL A 197 2.32 -12.92 12.24
N LEU A 198 1.55 -13.62 11.40
CA LEU A 198 0.54 -14.59 11.82
C LEU A 198 1.09 -16.02 11.77
N ASN A 199 1.75 -16.36 10.67
CA ASN A 199 2.21 -17.72 10.43
C ASN A 199 3.60 -17.75 9.78
N LYS A 200 4.29 -18.89 9.94
CA LYS A 200 5.49 -19.27 9.20
C LYS A 200 5.16 -20.51 8.37
N ALA A 201 5.25 -20.40 7.07
CA ALA A 201 4.89 -21.47 6.15
C ALA A 201 6.13 -22.00 5.43
N ARG A 202 6.34 -23.31 5.44
CA ARG A 202 7.36 -23.92 4.59
C ARG A 202 6.76 -24.21 3.20
N GLY A 203 7.26 -23.47 2.20
CA GLY A 203 6.83 -23.56 0.80
C GLY A 203 5.54 -22.80 0.50
N GLU A 204 5.35 -22.52 -0.78
CA GLU A 204 4.30 -21.62 -1.32
C GLU A 204 2.88 -22.16 -1.11
N LYS A 205 2.66 -23.47 -1.34
CA LYS A 205 1.32 -24.08 -1.16
C LYS A 205 0.78 -23.89 0.25
N ARG A 206 1.65 -24.05 1.26
CA ARG A 206 1.26 -23.89 2.66
C ARG A 206 1.02 -22.41 2.99
N ALA A 207 1.85 -21.50 2.46
CA ALA A 207 1.68 -20.08 2.62
C ALA A 207 0.35 -19.59 2.00
N LEU A 208 0.04 -20.03 0.78
CA LEU A 208 -1.24 -19.74 0.12
C LEU A 208 -2.44 -20.21 0.96
N LYS A 209 -2.37 -21.45 1.46
CA LYS A 209 -3.44 -21.99 2.31
C LYS A 209 -3.64 -21.14 3.57
N GLN A 210 -2.56 -20.81 4.28
CA GLN A 210 -2.62 -20.00 5.50
C GLN A 210 -3.09 -18.58 5.23
N LEU A 211 -2.64 -17.97 4.12
CA LEU A 211 -3.09 -16.64 3.72
C LEU A 211 -4.61 -16.62 3.52
N PHE A 212 -5.14 -17.59 2.81
CA PHE A 212 -6.59 -17.72 2.57
C PHE A 212 -7.37 -17.97 3.88
N GLU A 213 -6.92 -18.89 4.72
CA GLU A 213 -7.55 -19.20 6.02
C GLU A 213 -7.55 -17.99 6.96
N ASN A 214 -6.49 -17.17 6.93
CA ASN A 214 -6.44 -15.92 7.69
C ASN A 214 -7.46 -14.88 7.17
N MET A 215 -7.66 -14.78 5.84
CA MET A 215 -8.71 -13.91 5.26
C MET A 215 -10.11 -14.31 5.78
N GLU A 216 -10.41 -15.61 5.81
CA GLU A 216 -11.68 -16.12 6.35
C GLU A 216 -11.82 -15.81 7.86
N THR A 217 -10.72 -15.90 8.62
CA THR A 217 -10.70 -15.66 10.06
C THR A 217 -11.05 -14.22 10.43
N VAL A 218 -10.64 -13.23 9.61
CA VAL A 218 -10.96 -11.82 9.83
C VAL A 218 -12.32 -11.40 9.24
N GLY A 219 -13.10 -12.37 8.72
CA GLY A 219 -14.46 -12.13 8.27
C GLY A 219 -14.63 -11.91 6.77
N PHE A 220 -13.62 -12.21 5.95
CA PHE A 220 -13.77 -12.09 4.49
C PHE A 220 -14.96 -12.93 4.00
N ALA A 221 -15.93 -12.26 3.40
CA ALA A 221 -17.16 -12.87 2.90
C ALA A 221 -17.46 -12.50 1.44
N GLY A 222 -16.47 -12.05 0.72
CA GLY A 222 -16.59 -11.55 -0.66
C GLY A 222 -16.38 -10.03 -0.73
N GLY A 223 -16.59 -9.44 -1.92
CA GLY A 223 -16.40 -8.00 -2.13
C GLY A 223 -15.20 -7.69 -3.03
N ARG A 224 -14.59 -6.54 -2.81
CA ARG A 224 -13.42 -6.11 -3.59
C ARG A 224 -12.14 -6.73 -3.05
N VAL A 225 -11.32 -7.26 -3.94
CA VAL A 225 -10.00 -7.83 -3.64
C VAL A 225 -8.98 -7.26 -4.62
N ARG A 226 -7.86 -6.81 -4.10
CA ARG A 226 -6.70 -6.37 -4.88
C ARG A 226 -5.53 -7.26 -4.51
N ILE A 227 -4.96 -7.97 -5.48
CA ILE A 227 -3.81 -8.85 -5.28
C ILE A 227 -2.63 -8.26 -6.05
N ARG A 228 -1.55 -8.00 -5.36
CA ARG A 228 -0.32 -7.46 -5.93
C ARG A 228 0.83 -8.42 -5.65
N HIS A 229 1.75 -8.57 -6.58
CA HIS A 229 2.89 -9.48 -6.44
C HIS A 229 4.18 -8.87 -6.94
N THR A 230 5.30 -9.32 -6.41
CA THR A 230 6.63 -9.06 -6.97
C THR A 230 7.16 -10.38 -7.53
N GLU A 231 7.21 -10.49 -8.86
CA GLU A 231 7.68 -11.66 -9.62
C GLU A 231 7.01 -13.01 -9.25
N ASN A 232 5.78 -12.98 -8.69
CA ASN A 232 5.04 -14.19 -8.34
C ASN A 232 3.58 -14.18 -8.82
N PRO A 233 3.32 -14.07 -10.13
CA PRO A 233 1.96 -14.09 -10.68
C PRO A 233 1.24 -15.42 -10.41
N LYS A 234 1.99 -16.54 -10.34
CA LYS A 234 1.39 -17.86 -10.12
C LYS A 234 0.68 -17.98 -8.77
N MET A 235 1.29 -17.49 -7.70
CA MET A 235 0.67 -17.49 -6.37
C MET A 235 -0.51 -16.52 -6.31
N ALA A 236 -0.40 -15.35 -6.95
CA ALA A 236 -1.48 -14.37 -7.01
C ALA A 236 -2.70 -14.94 -7.73
N GLU A 237 -2.51 -15.58 -8.88
CA GLU A 237 -3.59 -16.25 -9.62
C GLU A 237 -4.19 -17.42 -8.84
N ALA A 238 -3.35 -18.24 -8.19
CA ALA A 238 -3.84 -19.36 -7.38
C ALA A 238 -4.70 -18.88 -6.19
N LEU A 239 -4.35 -17.73 -5.57
CA LEU A 239 -5.18 -17.10 -4.54
C LEU A 239 -6.52 -16.64 -5.12
N ALA A 240 -6.50 -15.97 -6.27
CA ALA A 240 -7.71 -15.50 -6.92
C ALA A 240 -8.65 -16.63 -7.34
N VAL A 241 -8.11 -17.74 -7.87
CA VAL A 241 -8.89 -18.94 -8.20
C VAL A 241 -9.59 -19.46 -6.93
N LYS A 242 -8.84 -19.63 -5.84
CA LYS A 242 -9.38 -20.14 -4.58
C LYS A 242 -10.47 -19.23 -3.99
N ILE A 243 -10.33 -17.90 -4.11
CA ILE A 243 -11.36 -16.95 -3.70
C ILE A 243 -12.63 -17.12 -4.57
N ARG A 244 -12.49 -17.19 -5.91
CA ARG A 244 -13.62 -17.32 -6.84
C ARG A 244 -14.37 -18.65 -6.69
N GLU A 245 -13.72 -19.70 -6.24
CA GLU A 245 -14.37 -21.00 -5.98
C GLU A 245 -15.46 -20.87 -4.90
N ILE A 246 -15.29 -19.99 -3.91
CA ILE A 246 -16.23 -19.78 -2.80
C ILE A 246 -17.11 -18.54 -3.04
N TRP A 247 -16.51 -17.45 -3.56
CA TRP A 247 -17.18 -16.17 -3.83
C TRP A 247 -17.03 -15.78 -5.31
N PRO A 248 -17.81 -16.38 -6.23
CA PRO A 248 -17.66 -16.15 -7.68
C PRO A 248 -17.90 -14.69 -8.12
N SER A 249 -18.63 -13.90 -7.34
CA SER A 249 -18.97 -12.51 -7.64
C SER A 249 -17.96 -11.49 -7.13
N CYS A 250 -16.84 -11.91 -6.51
CA CYS A 250 -15.80 -10.99 -6.06
C CYS A 250 -15.20 -10.15 -7.20
N ASP A 251 -15.05 -8.85 -6.98
CA ASP A 251 -14.26 -7.98 -7.85
C ASP A 251 -12.76 -8.14 -7.53
N ILE A 252 -12.12 -9.09 -8.20
CA ILE A 252 -10.69 -9.39 -8.01
C ILE A 252 -9.87 -8.77 -9.12
N ARG A 253 -8.89 -7.93 -8.74
CA ARG A 253 -7.88 -7.40 -9.66
C ARG A 253 -6.49 -7.85 -9.24
N ILE A 254 -5.73 -8.39 -10.20
CA ILE A 254 -4.36 -8.87 -10.00
C ILE A 254 -3.41 -7.99 -10.79
N GLY A 255 -2.24 -7.72 -10.23
CA GLY A 255 -1.19 -6.99 -10.91
C GLY A 255 0.16 -7.09 -10.20
N ALA A 256 1.21 -6.64 -10.88
CA ALA A 256 2.52 -6.50 -10.27
C ALA A 256 2.53 -5.35 -9.27
N ASN A 257 3.37 -5.46 -8.25
CA ASN A 257 3.73 -4.33 -7.41
C ASN A 257 4.52 -3.29 -8.21
N ARG A 258 4.43 -2.03 -7.78
CA ARG A 258 5.29 -0.95 -8.27
C ARG A 258 6.43 -0.69 -7.30
N GLY A 259 7.15 0.41 -7.47
CA GLY A 259 8.42 0.71 -6.84
C GLY A 259 8.55 0.35 -5.36
N LEU A 260 7.93 1.11 -4.46
CA LEU A 260 8.07 0.89 -3.02
C LEU A 260 7.58 -0.50 -2.59
N CYS A 261 6.42 -0.91 -3.12
CA CYS A 261 5.85 -2.20 -2.78
C CYS A 261 6.70 -3.36 -3.32
N SER A 262 7.30 -3.25 -4.50
CA SER A 262 8.25 -4.26 -5.00
C SER A 262 9.49 -4.36 -4.12
N TYR A 263 10.00 -3.21 -3.68
CA TYR A 263 11.19 -3.16 -2.83
C TYR A 263 10.99 -3.89 -1.51
N TYR A 264 9.85 -3.67 -0.83
CA TYR A 264 9.58 -4.31 0.47
C TYR A 264 8.95 -5.71 0.36
N CYS A 265 8.16 -5.95 -0.68
CA CYS A 265 7.57 -7.28 -0.93
C CYS A 265 8.63 -8.28 -1.39
N GLU A 266 9.70 -7.83 -2.01
CA GLU A 266 10.79 -8.58 -2.60
C GLU A 266 10.33 -9.68 -3.58
N PRO A 267 11.16 -10.18 -4.48
CA PRO A 267 10.79 -11.26 -5.40
C PRO A 267 10.18 -12.47 -4.69
N GLY A 268 9.10 -13.00 -5.23
CA GLY A 268 8.33 -14.10 -4.65
C GLY A 268 7.19 -13.66 -3.71
N GLY A 269 7.14 -12.41 -3.28
CA GLY A 269 6.13 -11.92 -2.36
C GLY A 269 4.76 -11.65 -3.02
N VAL A 270 3.69 -11.77 -2.23
CA VAL A 270 2.30 -11.47 -2.60
C VAL A 270 1.63 -10.67 -1.48
N LEU A 271 0.96 -9.58 -1.87
CA LEU A 271 0.14 -8.74 -1.02
C LEU A 271 -1.33 -8.88 -1.45
N VAL A 272 -2.25 -8.87 -0.52
CA VAL A 272 -3.69 -8.86 -0.79
C VAL A 272 -4.41 -7.86 0.11
N GLY A 273 -5.08 -6.88 -0.52
CA GLY A 273 -6.02 -5.97 0.13
C GLY A 273 -7.44 -6.42 -0.17
N PHE A 274 -8.32 -6.41 0.82
CA PHE A 274 -9.69 -6.86 0.65
C PHE A 274 -10.65 -6.19 1.64
N GLU A 275 -11.93 -6.18 1.27
CA GLU A 275 -13.05 -5.80 2.15
C GLU A 275 -13.39 -6.96 3.09
N GLY A 276 -13.64 -6.68 4.39
CA GLY A 276 -14.03 -7.64 5.40
C GLY A 276 -15.38 -7.32 6.02
#